data_53a1cc0135fcbc42e1d9a15aa45cc196
#
_entry.id   53a1cc0135fcbc42e1d9a15aa45cc196
#
_cell.length_a   1.000
_cell.length_b   1.000
_cell.length_c   1.000
_cell.angle_alpha   90.00
_cell.angle_beta   90.00
_cell.angle_gamma   90.00
#
_symmetry.space_group_name_H-M   'P 1'
#
loop_
_entity.id
_entity.type
_entity.pdbx_description
1 polymer ?
#
loop_
_entity_poly.entity_id
_entity_poly.type
_entity_poly.pdbx_seq_one_letter_code
_entity_poly.pdbx_strand_id
1 'polypeptide(L)'
;VLALAGVLLLSACSHDSSLPPFTASGYADNQGAVRIWRKDSGGEVHLLSAFSPWHNGNTSTAEYRWQGDTPSLIELNIYSKTPEHVRVRFDDHGELSFMQREVSGQKQQLSSDQIALYKYRAEQIRQTSDALRQGRVVLRQGRWHVDGTVTTCEGQTVKPELETWAIQHIDRRQQQSSV
;
A
#
# COMPACT_ATOMS: atom_id res chain seq x y z
N VAL A 1 47.66 -34.69 -29.80
CA VAL A 1 46.50 -33.83 -30.00
C VAL A 1 45.83 -33.63 -28.65
N LEU A 2 46.17 -32.55 -27.93
CA LEU A 2 45.54 -32.16 -26.67
C LEU A 2 44.34 -31.23 -26.98
N ALA A 3 43.15 -31.67 -26.63
CA ALA A 3 41.95 -30.83 -26.68
C ALA A 3 41.80 -30.09 -25.33
N LEU A 4 41.97 -28.77 -25.36
CA LEU A 4 41.73 -27.87 -24.21
C LEU A 4 40.25 -27.53 -24.16
N ALA A 5 39.51 -28.08 -23.20
CA ALA A 5 38.12 -27.73 -22.93
C ALA A 5 38.10 -26.48 -22.07
N GLY A 6 37.76 -25.33 -22.70
CA GLY A 6 37.54 -24.07 -22.00
C GLY A 6 36.19 -24.05 -21.26
N VAL A 7 36.26 -24.05 -19.94
CA VAL A 7 35.08 -23.85 -19.08
C VAL A 7 34.79 -22.33 -19.00
N LEU A 8 33.75 -21.87 -19.70
CA LEU A 8 33.20 -20.54 -19.57
C LEU A 8 32.40 -20.46 -18.26
N LEU A 9 33.00 -19.89 -17.23
CA LEU A 9 32.28 -19.48 -16.01
C LEU A 9 31.45 -18.25 -16.32
N LEU A 10 30.15 -18.44 -16.57
CA LEU A 10 29.15 -17.38 -16.58
C LEU A 10 28.93 -16.96 -15.13
N SER A 11 29.68 -15.94 -14.67
CA SER A 11 29.35 -15.20 -13.47
C SER A 11 28.09 -14.39 -13.73
N ALA A 12 26.93 -14.95 -13.41
CA ALA A 12 25.69 -14.18 -13.29
C ALA A 12 25.87 -13.20 -12.14
N CYS A 13 26.19 -11.93 -12.44
CA CYS A 13 26.05 -10.84 -11.50
C CYS A 13 24.55 -10.69 -11.21
N SER A 14 24.05 -11.36 -10.18
CA SER A 14 22.82 -10.94 -9.52
C SER A 14 23.13 -9.60 -8.86
N HIS A 15 22.80 -8.49 -9.55
CA HIS A 15 22.66 -7.20 -8.92
C HIS A 15 21.42 -7.32 -8.03
N ASP A 16 21.62 -7.68 -6.77
CA ASP A 16 20.68 -7.38 -5.71
C ASP A 16 20.64 -5.85 -5.59
N SER A 17 19.86 -5.22 -6.44
CA SER A 17 19.38 -3.86 -6.20
C SER A 17 18.38 -3.97 -5.05
N SER A 18 18.89 -4.07 -3.82
CA SER A 18 18.08 -3.98 -2.62
C SER A 18 17.52 -2.56 -2.59
N LEU A 19 16.35 -2.38 -3.22
CA LEU A 19 15.56 -1.17 -3.00
C LEU A 19 15.38 -1.05 -1.48
N PRO A 20 15.60 0.16 -0.90
CA PRO A 20 15.35 0.35 0.51
C PRO A 20 13.94 -0.17 0.81
N PRO A 21 13.78 -1.05 1.82
CA PRO A 21 12.53 -1.73 2.04
C PRO A 21 11.43 -0.75 2.40
N PHE A 22 10.25 -0.94 1.81
CA PHE A 22 9.06 -0.28 2.31
C PHE A 22 8.77 -0.78 3.72
N THR A 23 8.44 0.14 4.63
CA THR A 23 7.85 -0.22 5.91
C THR A 23 6.35 -0.40 5.73
N ALA A 24 5.82 -1.53 6.21
CA ALA A 24 4.41 -1.84 6.12
C ALA A 24 3.73 -1.61 7.47
N SER A 25 2.63 -0.88 7.46
CA SER A 25 1.77 -0.59 8.61
C SER A 25 0.30 -0.61 8.20
N GLY A 26 -0.61 -0.34 9.10
CA GLY A 26 -2.03 -0.27 8.78
C GLY A 26 -2.88 -0.07 10.00
N TYR A 27 -4.15 0.16 9.76
CA TYR A 27 -5.17 0.30 10.78
C TYR A 27 -6.51 -0.23 10.28
N ALA A 28 -7.42 -0.41 11.20
CA ALA A 28 -8.80 -0.77 10.93
C ALA A 28 -9.73 0.20 11.66
N ASP A 29 -10.81 0.56 11.02
CA ASP A 29 -11.89 1.37 11.58
C ASP A 29 -13.25 0.70 11.33
N ASN A 30 -14.34 1.43 11.59
CA ASN A 30 -15.70 0.93 11.38
C ASN A 30 -16.07 0.75 9.90
N GLN A 31 -15.30 1.29 8.97
CA GLN A 31 -15.56 1.22 7.52
C GLN A 31 -14.79 0.09 6.86
N GLY A 32 -13.55 -0.17 7.29
CA GLY A 32 -12.70 -1.16 6.65
C GLY A 32 -11.30 -1.23 7.24
N ALA A 33 -10.40 -1.87 6.49
CA ALA A 33 -8.98 -1.95 6.79
C ALA A 33 -8.17 -1.15 5.77
N VAL A 34 -7.22 -0.37 6.26
CA VAL A 34 -6.23 0.35 5.47
C VAL A 34 -4.86 -0.25 5.71
N ARG A 35 -4.19 -0.63 4.63
CA ARG A 35 -2.78 -1.07 4.63
C ARG A 35 -1.95 0.00 3.99
N ILE A 36 -0.79 0.30 4.57
CA ILE A 36 0.09 1.37 4.16
C ILE A 36 1.51 0.84 4.01
N TRP A 37 2.10 1.08 2.86
CA TRP A 37 3.53 0.85 2.61
C TRP A 37 4.19 2.19 2.36
N ARG A 38 5.24 2.47 3.11
CA ARG A 38 5.94 3.75 3.04
C ARG A 38 7.44 3.56 2.90
N LYS A 39 8.04 4.38 2.05
CA LYS A 39 9.47 4.51 1.85
C LYS A 39 9.85 5.98 1.89
N ASP A 40 10.82 6.31 2.72
CA ASP A 40 11.44 7.65 2.77
C ASP A 40 12.86 7.55 2.23
N SER A 41 13.22 8.37 1.25
CA SER A 41 14.53 8.35 0.63
C SER A 41 14.85 9.70 -0.02
N GLY A 42 16.00 10.30 0.33
CA GLY A 42 16.47 11.52 -0.33
C GLY A 42 15.53 12.73 -0.22
N GLY A 43 14.78 12.85 0.88
CA GLY A 43 13.79 13.90 1.07
C GLY A 43 12.45 13.64 0.37
N GLU A 44 12.34 12.53 -0.36
CA GLU A 44 11.07 12.06 -0.93
C GLU A 44 10.37 11.12 0.06
N VAL A 45 9.06 11.31 0.23
CA VAL A 45 8.16 10.36 0.89
C VAL A 45 7.32 9.70 -0.19
N HIS A 46 7.40 8.38 -0.30
CA HIS A 46 6.58 7.56 -1.18
C HIS A 46 5.69 6.66 -0.34
N LEU A 47 4.38 6.79 -0.52
CA LEU A 47 3.37 6.08 0.24
C LEU A 47 2.39 5.39 -0.72
N LEU A 48 2.19 4.09 -0.51
CA LEU A 48 1.14 3.30 -1.14
C LEU A 48 0.11 2.94 -0.08
N SER A 49 -1.16 2.99 -0.42
CA SER A 49 -2.22 2.51 0.47
C SER A 49 -3.22 1.62 -0.26
N ALA A 50 -3.82 0.70 0.48
CA ALA A 50 -4.91 -0.13 0.00
C ALA A 50 -6.02 -0.15 1.06
N PHE A 51 -7.23 0.24 0.66
CA PHE A 51 -8.43 0.19 1.47
C PHE A 51 -9.28 -1.03 1.07
N SER A 52 -9.73 -1.78 2.07
CA SER A 52 -10.65 -2.91 1.91
C SER A 52 -11.84 -2.72 2.86
N PRO A 53 -13.06 -2.50 2.34
CA PRO A 53 -14.24 -2.32 3.19
C PRO A 53 -14.66 -3.62 3.87
N TRP A 54 -15.25 -3.51 5.08
CA TRP A 54 -15.77 -4.68 5.81
C TRP A 54 -17.01 -5.29 5.16
N HIS A 55 -17.84 -4.44 4.57
CA HIS A 55 -19.14 -4.80 4.00
C HIS A 55 -19.26 -4.25 2.58
N ASN A 56 -20.38 -3.67 2.26
CA ASN A 56 -20.62 -3.04 0.97
C ASN A 56 -19.70 -1.84 0.77
N GLY A 57 -19.03 -1.80 -0.36
CA GLY A 57 -18.11 -0.72 -0.70
C GLY A 57 -17.10 -1.16 -1.75
N ASN A 58 -16.31 -0.20 -2.19
CA ASN A 58 -15.31 -0.41 -3.22
C ASN A 58 -13.92 -0.50 -2.58
N THR A 59 -13.15 -1.50 -2.96
CA THR A 59 -11.73 -1.53 -2.70
C THR A 59 -11.06 -0.40 -3.46
N SER A 60 -10.08 0.24 -2.85
CA SER A 60 -9.28 1.26 -3.53
C SER A 60 -7.80 1.12 -3.19
N THR A 61 -6.96 1.57 -4.12
CA THR A 61 -5.52 1.76 -3.91
C THR A 61 -5.17 3.20 -4.20
N ALA A 62 -4.17 3.72 -3.48
CA ALA A 62 -3.65 5.04 -3.75
C ALA A 62 -2.12 5.06 -3.67
N GLU A 63 -1.54 5.90 -4.49
CA GLU A 63 -0.12 6.24 -4.46
C GLU A 63 0.02 7.73 -4.23
N TYR A 64 0.88 8.08 -3.30
CA TYR A 64 1.21 9.46 -2.96
C TYR A 64 2.71 9.65 -2.93
N ARG A 65 3.16 10.80 -3.42
CA ARG A 65 4.57 11.22 -3.32
C ARG A 65 4.67 12.66 -2.87
N TRP A 66 5.66 12.93 -2.05
CA TRP A 66 6.02 14.27 -1.62
C TRP A 66 7.52 14.48 -1.81
N GLN A 67 7.90 15.71 -2.16
CA GLN A 67 9.26 16.19 -2.03
C GLN A 67 9.29 17.15 -0.84
N GLY A 68 9.93 16.73 0.26
CA GLY A 68 9.76 17.42 1.55
C GLY A 68 8.29 17.42 1.99
N ASP A 69 7.71 18.61 2.14
CA ASP A 69 6.29 18.79 2.49
C ASP A 69 5.38 19.08 1.29
N THR A 70 5.96 19.21 0.10
CA THR A 70 5.21 19.50 -1.12
C THR A 70 4.74 18.21 -1.80
N PRO A 71 3.43 17.98 -1.97
CA PRO A 71 2.95 16.84 -2.73
C PRO A 71 3.37 16.97 -4.19
N SER A 72 3.85 15.88 -4.80
CA SER A 72 4.24 15.81 -6.21
C SER A 72 3.32 14.90 -7.03
N LEU A 73 2.74 13.86 -6.40
CA LEU A 73 1.83 12.92 -7.04
C LEU A 73 0.73 12.50 -6.09
N ILE A 74 -0.50 12.46 -6.61
CA ILE A 74 -1.65 11.78 -6.02
C ILE A 74 -2.26 10.91 -7.12
N GLU A 75 -2.28 9.60 -6.91
CA GLU A 75 -2.93 8.66 -7.82
C GLU A 75 -3.88 7.77 -7.02
N LEU A 76 -5.13 7.61 -7.50
CA LEU A 76 -6.16 6.83 -6.83
C LEU A 76 -6.84 5.91 -7.84
N ASN A 77 -6.99 4.65 -7.48
CA ASN A 77 -7.78 3.67 -8.23
C ASN A 77 -8.91 3.15 -7.35
N ILE A 78 -10.14 3.24 -7.83
CA ILE A 78 -11.33 2.69 -7.19
C ILE A 78 -11.84 1.52 -8.02
N TYR A 79 -11.85 0.34 -7.40
CA TYR A 79 -12.27 -0.91 -8.05
C TYR A 79 -13.75 -1.17 -7.76
N SER A 80 -14.57 -0.90 -8.76
CA SER A 80 -16.03 -1.03 -8.69
C SER A 80 -16.61 -1.47 -10.03
N LYS A 81 -17.94 -1.60 -10.15
CA LYS A 81 -18.62 -1.81 -11.44
C LYS A 81 -18.37 -0.65 -12.42
N THR A 82 -18.15 0.54 -11.90
CA THR A 82 -17.73 1.73 -12.63
C THR A 82 -16.35 2.15 -12.13
N PRO A 83 -15.25 1.55 -12.65
CA PRO A 83 -13.91 1.82 -12.15
C PRO A 83 -13.55 3.29 -12.38
N GLU A 84 -12.85 3.85 -11.38
CA GLU A 84 -12.39 5.22 -11.42
C GLU A 84 -10.87 5.27 -11.19
N HIS A 85 -10.20 6.06 -12.02
CA HIS A 85 -8.78 6.35 -11.90
C HIS A 85 -8.59 7.87 -11.85
N VAL A 86 -7.89 8.34 -10.83
CA VAL A 86 -7.55 9.76 -10.65
C VAL A 86 -6.03 9.88 -10.61
N ARG A 87 -5.49 10.85 -11.34
CA ARG A 87 -4.08 11.24 -11.27
C ARG A 87 -3.94 12.74 -11.24
N VAL A 88 -3.24 13.24 -10.22
CA VAL A 88 -2.93 14.65 -10.04
C VAL A 88 -1.42 14.78 -9.80
N ARG A 89 -0.78 15.68 -10.50
CA ARG A 89 0.64 16.01 -10.31
C ARG A 89 0.80 17.48 -10.00
N PHE A 90 1.80 17.77 -9.20
CA PHE A 90 2.17 19.12 -8.81
C PHE A 90 3.65 19.34 -9.18
N ASP A 91 4.00 20.59 -9.44
CA ASP A 91 5.38 21.00 -9.66
C ASP A 91 6.12 21.23 -8.33
N ASP A 92 7.38 21.67 -8.41
CA ASP A 92 8.24 21.93 -7.25
C ASP A 92 7.75 23.10 -6.36
N HIS A 93 6.82 23.91 -6.87
CA HIS A 93 6.17 25.00 -6.14
C HIS A 93 4.82 24.57 -5.51
N GLY A 94 4.40 23.33 -5.76
CA GLY A 94 3.12 22.80 -5.31
C GLY A 94 1.92 23.24 -6.17
N GLU A 95 2.21 23.85 -7.33
CA GLU A 95 1.18 24.23 -8.30
C GLU A 95 0.76 23.04 -9.15
N LEU A 96 -0.49 23.03 -9.58
CA LEU A 96 -1.05 21.96 -10.39
C LEU A 96 -0.37 21.91 -11.77
N SER A 97 0.33 20.81 -12.08
CA SER A 97 0.98 20.58 -13.38
C SER A 97 0.21 19.62 -14.28
N PHE A 98 -0.57 18.70 -13.71
CA PHE A 98 -1.38 17.73 -14.44
C PHE A 98 -2.56 17.25 -13.61
N MET A 99 -3.71 17.07 -14.26
CA MET A 99 -4.87 16.39 -13.65
C MET A 99 -5.62 15.56 -14.68
N GLN A 100 -6.08 14.40 -14.27
CA GLN A 100 -6.98 13.55 -15.03
C GLN A 100 -7.82 12.72 -14.08
N ARG A 101 -9.10 12.64 -14.38
CA ARG A 101 -10.02 11.65 -13.81
C ARG A 101 -10.58 10.82 -14.95
N GLU A 102 -10.59 9.53 -14.80
CA GLU A 102 -11.18 8.60 -15.75
C GLU A 102 -12.22 7.76 -15.03
N VAL A 103 -13.45 7.75 -15.54
CA VAL A 103 -14.56 6.96 -15.02
C VAL A 103 -15.09 6.10 -16.15
N SER A 104 -15.00 4.78 -15.99
CA SER A 104 -15.42 3.81 -17.03
C SER A 104 -14.82 4.12 -18.42
N GLY A 105 -13.55 4.51 -18.48
CA GLY A 105 -12.85 4.85 -19.72
C GLY A 105 -13.10 6.28 -20.23
N GLN A 106 -13.95 7.06 -19.59
CA GLN A 106 -14.22 8.46 -19.99
C GLN A 106 -13.38 9.44 -19.17
N LYS A 107 -12.59 10.26 -19.85
CA LYS A 107 -11.74 11.27 -19.22
C LYS A 107 -12.55 12.51 -18.86
N GLN A 108 -12.31 13.02 -17.64
CA GLN A 108 -12.94 14.18 -17.07
C GLN A 108 -11.87 15.09 -16.44
N GLN A 109 -12.16 16.37 -16.34
CA GLN A 109 -11.36 17.29 -15.54
C GLN A 109 -11.86 17.28 -14.08
N LEU A 110 -10.95 17.60 -13.17
CA LEU A 110 -11.27 17.79 -11.76
C LEU A 110 -11.56 19.26 -11.49
N SER A 111 -12.53 19.54 -10.62
CA SER A 111 -12.73 20.89 -10.09
C SER A 111 -11.64 21.24 -9.07
N SER A 112 -11.47 22.54 -8.78
CA SER A 112 -10.57 23.02 -7.72
C SER A 112 -10.88 22.39 -6.35
N ASP A 113 -12.17 22.22 -6.02
CA ASP A 113 -12.60 21.63 -4.76
C ASP A 113 -12.26 20.14 -4.67
N GLN A 114 -12.36 19.41 -5.80
CA GLN A 114 -11.93 18.01 -5.86
C GLN A 114 -10.42 17.88 -5.68
N ILE A 115 -9.63 18.76 -6.30
CA ILE A 115 -8.17 18.78 -6.12
C ILE A 115 -7.81 19.09 -4.67
N ALA A 116 -8.46 20.08 -4.05
CA ALA A 116 -8.27 20.42 -2.64
C ALA A 116 -8.61 19.24 -1.71
N LEU A 117 -9.69 18.50 -2.00
CA LEU A 117 -10.07 17.30 -1.25
C LEU A 117 -9.02 16.21 -1.38
N TYR A 118 -8.44 15.96 -2.56
CA TYR A 118 -7.38 14.96 -2.74
C TYR A 118 -6.08 15.37 -2.01
N LYS A 119 -5.70 16.64 -2.05
CA LYS A 119 -4.58 17.17 -1.25
C LYS A 119 -4.80 16.95 0.25
N TYR A 120 -6.00 17.27 0.74
CA TYR A 120 -6.36 17.05 2.14
C TYR A 120 -6.26 15.56 2.53
N ARG A 121 -6.82 14.66 1.73
CA ARG A 121 -6.74 13.21 1.97
C ARG A 121 -5.30 12.68 1.94
N ALA A 122 -4.48 13.19 1.04
CA ALA A 122 -3.06 12.86 0.97
C ALA A 122 -2.34 13.28 2.26
N GLU A 123 -2.62 14.46 2.78
CA GLU A 123 -2.05 14.91 4.05
C GLU A 123 -2.53 14.08 5.23
N GLN A 124 -3.81 13.74 5.29
CA GLN A 124 -4.37 12.88 6.34
C GLN A 124 -3.72 11.49 6.37
N ILE A 125 -3.54 10.84 5.22
CA ILE A 125 -2.89 9.52 5.19
C ILE A 125 -1.41 9.60 5.55
N ARG A 126 -0.71 10.69 5.21
CA ARG A 126 0.67 10.94 5.60
C ARG A 126 0.79 11.06 7.12
N GLN A 127 -0.03 11.91 7.75
CA GLN A 127 -0.07 12.09 9.21
C GLN A 127 -0.42 10.79 9.94
N THR A 128 -1.38 10.02 9.41
CA THR A 128 -1.72 8.70 9.95
C THR A 128 -0.52 7.75 9.85
N SER A 129 0.18 7.73 8.72
CA SER A 129 1.40 6.94 8.55
C SER A 129 2.51 7.35 9.54
N ASP A 130 2.68 8.65 9.79
CA ASP A 130 3.64 9.15 10.78
C ASP A 130 3.28 8.67 12.19
N ALA A 131 2.01 8.75 12.59
CA ALA A 131 1.52 8.28 13.88
C ALA A 131 1.71 6.76 14.05
N LEU A 132 1.40 5.96 13.02
CA LEU A 132 1.61 4.51 13.03
C LEU A 132 3.09 4.14 13.19
N ARG A 133 3.99 4.87 12.51
CA ARG A 133 5.44 4.68 12.65
C ARG A 133 5.94 5.04 14.05
N GLN A 134 5.48 6.16 14.62
CA GLN A 134 5.79 6.54 16.01
C GLN A 134 5.30 5.51 17.00
N GLY A 135 4.10 4.95 16.79
CA GLY A 135 3.53 3.86 17.57
C GLY A 135 4.15 2.49 17.29
N ARG A 136 5.13 2.40 16.39
CA ARG A 136 5.76 1.14 15.95
C ARG A 136 4.76 0.09 15.47
N VAL A 137 3.67 0.53 14.85
CA VAL A 137 2.66 -0.36 14.27
C VAL A 137 3.21 -0.96 12.98
N VAL A 138 3.35 -2.27 12.95
CA VAL A 138 3.88 -3.04 11.82
C VAL A 138 2.81 -3.98 11.31
N LEU A 139 2.55 -3.94 10.01
CA LEU A 139 1.71 -4.94 9.33
C LEU A 139 2.52 -6.23 9.18
N ARG A 140 1.95 -7.33 9.64
CA ARG A 140 2.52 -8.67 9.46
C ARG A 140 1.58 -9.51 8.60
N GLN A 141 2.15 -10.33 7.75
CA GLN A 141 1.43 -11.29 6.92
C GLN A 141 1.75 -12.71 7.37
N GLY A 142 0.74 -13.57 7.40
CA GLY A 142 0.92 -14.96 7.79
C GLY A 142 -0.34 -15.80 7.59
N ARG A 143 -0.21 -17.09 7.87
CA ARG A 143 -1.31 -18.05 7.84
C ARG A 143 -1.89 -18.20 9.24
N TRP A 144 -3.19 -17.89 9.39
CA TRP A 144 -3.94 -18.10 10.62
C TRP A 144 -4.24 -19.59 10.84
N HIS A 145 -4.15 -20.05 12.08
CA HIS A 145 -4.50 -21.41 12.52
C HIS A 145 -5.67 -21.38 13.50
N VAL A 146 -6.42 -22.47 13.57
CA VAL A 146 -7.60 -22.60 14.43
C VAL A 146 -7.32 -22.49 15.94
N ASP A 147 -6.07 -22.66 16.35
CA ASP A 147 -5.60 -22.46 17.72
C ASP A 147 -5.28 -20.99 18.07
N GLY A 148 -5.53 -20.08 17.11
CA GLY A 148 -5.27 -18.65 17.24
C GLY A 148 -3.81 -18.27 17.04
N THR A 149 -2.98 -19.18 16.54
CA THR A 149 -1.60 -18.87 16.15
C THR A 149 -1.52 -18.44 14.70
N VAL A 150 -0.42 -17.75 14.33
CA VAL A 150 -0.11 -17.32 12.97
C VAL A 150 1.28 -17.82 12.60
N THR A 151 1.40 -18.52 11.48
CA THR A 151 2.71 -18.76 10.86
C THR A 151 3.02 -17.60 9.91
N THR A 152 4.04 -16.81 10.23
CA THR A 152 4.45 -15.66 9.41
C THR A 152 5.11 -16.11 8.11
N CYS A 153 5.27 -15.18 7.14
CA CYS A 153 5.97 -15.47 5.88
C CYS A 153 7.43 -15.88 6.09
N GLU A 154 8.04 -15.48 7.20
CA GLU A 154 9.39 -15.88 7.62
C GLU A 154 9.43 -17.25 8.33
N GLY A 155 8.30 -17.94 8.43
CA GLY A 155 8.19 -19.27 9.04
C GLY A 155 8.13 -19.27 10.57
N GLN A 156 8.00 -18.11 11.22
CA GLN A 156 7.84 -18.02 12.67
C GLN A 156 6.38 -18.28 13.07
N THR A 157 6.17 -18.99 14.17
CA THR A 157 4.83 -19.13 14.77
C THR A 157 4.69 -18.11 15.91
N VAL A 158 3.70 -17.23 15.78
CA VAL A 158 3.39 -16.21 16.78
C VAL A 158 1.92 -16.34 17.21
N LYS A 159 1.62 -15.95 18.44
CA LYS A 159 0.24 -15.84 18.93
C LYS A 159 -0.05 -14.35 19.14
N PRO A 160 -0.80 -13.72 18.23
CA PRO A 160 -1.14 -12.31 18.39
C PRO A 160 -2.12 -12.12 19.55
N GLU A 161 -1.92 -11.06 20.32
CA GLU A 161 -2.85 -10.63 21.36
C GLU A 161 -4.01 -9.89 20.70
N LEU A 162 -5.10 -10.60 20.44
CA LEU A 162 -6.29 -10.06 19.81
C LEU A 162 -7.49 -10.19 20.77
N GLU A 163 -8.39 -9.22 20.69
CA GLU A 163 -9.67 -9.27 21.35
C GLU A 163 -10.52 -10.44 20.83
N THR A 164 -11.37 -11.00 21.69
CA THR A 164 -12.20 -12.18 21.38
C THR A 164 -13.03 -11.97 20.11
N TRP A 165 -13.59 -10.78 19.90
CA TRP A 165 -14.39 -10.47 18.73
C TRP A 165 -13.56 -10.52 17.43
N ALA A 166 -12.28 -10.11 17.48
CA ALA A 166 -11.38 -10.14 16.33
C ALA A 166 -11.04 -11.58 15.95
N ILE A 167 -10.76 -12.43 16.94
CA ILE A 167 -10.53 -13.88 16.73
C ILE A 167 -11.76 -14.51 16.07
N GLN A 168 -12.95 -14.29 16.62
CA GLN A 168 -14.19 -14.80 16.03
C GLN A 168 -14.47 -14.30 14.63
N HIS A 169 -14.09 -13.04 14.33
CA HIS A 169 -14.21 -12.49 12.99
C HIS A 169 -13.28 -13.19 12.00
N ILE A 170 -12.02 -13.42 12.38
CA ILE A 170 -11.02 -14.11 11.55
C ILE A 170 -11.47 -15.56 11.30
N ASP A 171 -11.89 -16.29 12.32
CA ASP A 171 -12.34 -17.68 12.20
C ASP A 171 -13.54 -17.80 11.25
N ARG A 172 -14.52 -16.92 11.36
CA ARG A 172 -15.67 -16.88 10.43
C ARG A 172 -15.24 -16.62 8.99
N ARG A 173 -14.30 -15.69 8.79
CA ARG A 173 -13.78 -15.37 7.46
C ARG A 173 -12.98 -16.54 6.87
N GLN A 174 -12.18 -17.20 7.68
CA GLN A 174 -11.43 -18.38 7.26
C GLN A 174 -12.35 -19.52 6.81
N GLN A 175 -13.42 -19.78 7.54
CA GLN A 175 -14.42 -20.79 7.18
C GLN A 175 -15.14 -20.47 5.87
N GLN A 176 -15.36 -19.18 5.55
CA GLN A 176 -15.97 -18.74 4.31
C GLN A 176 -15.01 -18.75 3.11
N SER A 177 -13.70 -18.71 3.36
CA SER A 177 -12.67 -18.65 2.30
C SER A 177 -12.10 -20.03 1.93
N SER A 178 -12.42 -21.07 2.67
CA SER A 178 -12.00 -22.44 2.40
C SER A 178 -12.97 -23.11 1.41
N VAL A 179 -12.89 -22.66 0.15
CA VAL A 179 -13.46 -23.36 -1.02
C VAL A 179 -12.33 -23.69 -1.98
#